data_447a225c6b5475898a27058dd0bd8087
#
_entry.id   447a225c6b5475898a27058dd0bd8087
#
_cell.length_a   1.000
_cell.length_b   1.000
_cell.length_c   1.000
_cell.angle_alpha   90.00
_cell.angle_beta   90.00
_cell.angle_gamma   90.00
#
_symmetry.space_group_name_H-M   'P 1'
#
loop_
_entity.id
_entity.type
_entity.pdbx_description
1 polymer ?
#
loop_
_entity_poly.entity_id
_entity_poly.type
_entity_poly.pdbx_seq_one_letter_code
_entity_poly.pdbx_strand_id
1 'polypeptide(L)'
;MSKTLVLIPAYQPDMVLVSLAQQLIDGNVDVVVVNDGSSPEKEAVFSRVAQTGATVLGYETNHGKGYALKYGLQWAWDNGYTAVVTADADGQHTVPDILNIGEKTIEYKGRLVLGARNKAEMPPKSKAGNTLTCWLFHALKGVKISDTQTGLRGIYLTEESTKRLCSLEGDRYEYETNMLIESPKIFTEIKEVPIQTVYEPGNPTSHFRPIKDGMRIYRLLFRQFPIFALASFMSFLVDYLFFNLCVYKIGTTVVVATVAARVISGVFNFLLNKYMVFKGAGKYYTLWRYALLALTVLAVNCSLIWLLTDVLRIAPWFAKILVELTVYFINFFIQSNMTQKK
;
A
#
# COMPACT_ATOMS: atom_id res chain seq x y z
N MET A 1 8.83 4.11 31.94
CA MET A 1 9.08 5.07 30.84
C MET A 1 9.00 4.33 29.54
N SER A 2 8.38 4.85 28.50
CA SER A 2 8.39 4.20 27.17
C SER A 2 9.80 4.29 26.59
N LYS A 3 10.39 3.14 26.26
CA LYS A 3 11.74 3.05 25.72
C LYS A 3 11.65 3.12 24.18
N THR A 4 12.25 4.11 23.59
CA THR A 4 12.29 4.29 22.11
C THR A 4 13.53 3.65 21.53
N LEU A 5 13.37 2.98 20.40
CA LEU A 5 14.42 2.34 19.63
C LEU A 5 14.42 2.89 18.20
N VAL A 6 15.59 3.16 17.64
CA VAL A 6 15.76 3.38 16.21
C VAL A 6 16.20 2.09 15.54
N LEU A 7 15.42 1.60 14.59
CA LEU A 7 15.65 0.36 13.85
C LEU A 7 16.08 0.69 12.40
N ILE A 8 17.28 0.26 12.04
CA ILE A 8 17.89 0.55 10.74
C ILE A 8 18.19 -0.77 10.01
N PRO A 9 17.38 -1.16 9.00
CA PRO A 9 17.75 -2.27 8.12
C PRO A 9 18.88 -1.83 7.18
N ALA A 10 19.93 -2.63 7.06
CA ALA A 10 21.12 -2.30 6.29
C ALA A 10 21.56 -3.46 5.39
N TYR A 11 21.69 -3.19 4.09
CA TYR A 11 22.28 -4.09 3.11
C TYR A 11 23.37 -3.39 2.32
N GLN A 12 24.58 -3.92 2.34
CA GLN A 12 25.77 -3.33 1.69
C GLN A 12 26.00 -1.85 2.09
N PRO A 13 25.91 -1.49 3.40
CA PRO A 13 26.02 -0.11 3.83
C PRO A 13 27.42 0.46 3.56
N ASP A 14 27.53 1.78 3.59
CA ASP A 14 28.78 2.51 3.61
C ASP A 14 28.99 3.18 4.99
N MET A 15 30.03 4.03 5.08
CA MET A 15 30.43 4.68 6.33
C MET A 15 29.42 5.72 6.84
N VAL A 16 28.44 6.12 6.03
CA VAL A 16 27.35 7.03 6.46
C VAL A 16 26.53 6.40 7.59
N LEU A 17 26.33 5.07 7.54
CA LEU A 17 25.63 4.34 8.60
C LEU A 17 26.34 4.47 9.96
N VAL A 18 27.67 4.45 9.99
CA VAL A 18 28.44 4.60 11.24
C VAL A 18 28.23 6.00 11.83
N SER A 19 28.29 7.03 10.99
CA SER A 19 28.05 8.42 11.43
C SER A 19 26.61 8.62 11.93
N LEU A 20 25.61 8.03 11.24
CA LEU A 20 24.22 8.06 11.67
C LEU A 20 24.02 7.36 13.02
N ALA A 21 24.56 6.16 13.18
CA ALA A 21 24.48 5.41 14.45
C ALA A 21 25.14 6.20 15.60
N GLN A 22 26.33 6.76 15.38
CA GLN A 22 27.02 7.56 16.40
C GLN A 22 26.18 8.76 16.84
N GLN A 23 25.67 9.55 15.90
CA GLN A 23 24.85 10.73 16.21
C GLN A 23 23.57 10.39 16.98
N LEU A 24 22.94 9.24 16.68
CA LEU A 24 21.74 8.77 17.38
C LEU A 24 22.09 8.32 18.81
N ILE A 25 23.20 7.60 19.01
CA ILE A 25 23.69 7.20 20.34
C ILE A 25 24.06 8.44 21.18
N ASP A 26 24.75 9.40 20.57
CA ASP A 26 25.08 10.69 21.25
C ASP A 26 23.79 11.47 21.63
N GLY A 27 22.73 11.29 20.86
CA GLY A 27 21.37 11.77 21.18
C GLY A 27 20.65 10.95 22.26
N ASN A 28 21.32 10.01 22.91
CA ASN A 28 20.80 9.14 23.97
C ASN A 28 19.59 8.28 23.56
N VAL A 29 19.62 7.76 22.33
CA VAL A 29 18.60 6.85 21.79
C VAL A 29 19.22 5.48 21.49
N ASP A 30 18.55 4.42 21.90
CA ASP A 30 18.96 3.07 21.57
C ASP A 30 18.84 2.82 20.05
N VAL A 31 19.88 2.22 19.46
CA VAL A 31 19.95 1.94 18.02
C VAL A 31 20.14 0.46 17.79
N VAL A 32 19.32 -0.11 16.90
CA VAL A 32 19.51 -1.46 16.38
C VAL A 32 19.68 -1.40 14.87
N VAL A 33 20.78 -1.96 14.39
CA VAL A 33 21.04 -2.13 12.97
C VAL A 33 20.88 -3.60 12.62
N VAL A 34 20.11 -3.90 11.59
CA VAL A 34 19.93 -5.27 11.09
C VAL A 34 20.71 -5.44 9.79
N ASN A 35 21.77 -6.23 9.83
CA ASN A 35 22.54 -6.65 8.66
C ASN A 35 21.71 -7.66 7.84
N ASP A 36 21.14 -7.24 6.71
CA ASP A 36 20.36 -8.07 5.81
C ASP A 36 21.25 -8.87 4.84
N GLY A 37 22.15 -9.68 5.39
CA GLY A 37 23.03 -10.57 4.61
C GLY A 37 23.95 -9.82 3.67
N SER A 38 24.67 -8.83 4.20
CA SER A 38 25.70 -8.10 3.44
C SER A 38 26.94 -8.98 3.22
N SER A 39 27.72 -8.65 2.19
CA SER A 39 28.96 -9.35 1.89
C SER A 39 30.00 -9.21 3.01
N PRO A 40 30.96 -10.16 3.15
CA PRO A 40 32.01 -10.08 4.17
C PRO A 40 32.84 -8.80 4.13
N GLU A 41 32.96 -8.16 2.96
CA GLU A 41 33.68 -6.88 2.79
C GLU A 41 33.05 -5.74 3.62
N LYS A 42 31.77 -5.86 3.97
CA LYS A 42 31.03 -4.86 4.76
C LYS A 42 31.09 -5.10 6.27
N GLU A 43 31.70 -6.21 6.72
CA GLU A 43 31.82 -6.53 8.14
C GLU A 43 32.54 -5.43 8.94
N ALA A 44 33.52 -4.77 8.34
CA ALA A 44 34.22 -3.64 8.95
C ALA A 44 33.27 -2.45 9.24
N VAL A 45 32.21 -2.24 8.43
CA VAL A 45 31.22 -1.18 8.67
C VAL A 45 30.38 -1.56 9.88
N PHE A 46 29.86 -2.80 9.93
CA PHE A 46 29.04 -3.26 11.06
C PHE A 46 29.83 -3.31 12.37
N SER A 47 31.09 -3.73 12.33
CA SER A 47 31.98 -3.70 13.50
C SER A 47 32.17 -2.28 14.04
N ARG A 48 32.30 -1.26 13.17
CA ARG A 48 32.37 0.13 13.59
C ARG A 48 31.03 0.63 14.13
N VAL A 49 29.91 0.22 13.54
CA VAL A 49 28.58 0.51 14.08
C VAL A 49 28.44 -0.04 15.49
N ALA A 50 28.86 -1.28 15.74
CA ALA A 50 28.83 -1.86 17.08
C ALA A 50 29.71 -1.09 18.09
N GLN A 51 30.85 -0.54 17.64
CA GLN A 51 31.73 0.29 18.48
C GLN A 51 31.10 1.62 18.93
N THR A 52 30.07 2.11 18.22
CA THR A 52 29.30 3.30 18.67
C THR A 52 28.39 3.02 19.86
N GLY A 53 28.20 1.75 20.24
CA GLY A 53 27.22 1.32 21.24
C GLY A 53 25.89 0.85 20.66
N ALA A 54 25.72 0.87 19.34
CA ALA A 54 24.54 0.33 18.67
C ALA A 54 24.56 -1.21 18.69
N THR A 55 23.39 -1.82 18.83
CA THR A 55 23.23 -3.27 18.69
C THR A 55 23.19 -3.65 17.21
N VAL A 56 24.04 -4.59 16.80
CA VAL A 56 24.05 -5.13 15.44
C VAL A 56 23.46 -6.54 15.47
N LEU A 57 22.36 -6.72 14.74
CA LEU A 57 21.75 -8.01 14.46
C LEU A 57 22.02 -8.38 13.00
N GLY A 58 21.88 -9.67 12.65
CA GLY A 58 22.04 -10.05 11.26
C GLY A 58 21.86 -11.54 11.00
N TYR A 59 21.93 -11.88 9.74
CA TYR A 59 21.88 -13.24 9.19
C TYR A 59 22.68 -13.29 7.89
N GLU A 60 23.03 -14.49 7.43
CA GLU A 60 23.99 -14.68 6.32
C GLU A 60 23.42 -14.33 4.94
N THR A 61 22.11 -14.56 4.71
CA THR A 61 21.50 -14.45 3.37
C THR A 61 20.58 -13.24 3.28
N ASN A 62 20.72 -12.45 2.22
CA ASN A 62 19.82 -11.30 1.97
C ASN A 62 18.37 -11.76 1.72
N HIS A 63 17.48 -11.40 2.62
CA HIS A 63 16.04 -11.63 2.51
C HIS A 63 15.27 -10.36 2.05
N GLY A 64 15.85 -9.19 2.28
CA GLY A 64 15.30 -7.89 1.89
C GLY A 64 14.82 -7.04 3.06
N LYS A 65 14.66 -5.74 2.79
CA LYS A 65 14.35 -4.71 3.79
C LYS A 65 13.15 -5.06 4.68
N GLY A 66 12.07 -5.62 4.09
CA GLY A 66 10.86 -5.98 4.84
C GLY A 66 11.11 -7.10 5.83
N TYR A 67 11.94 -8.09 5.48
CA TYR A 67 12.33 -9.15 6.39
C TYR A 67 13.18 -8.60 7.55
N ALA A 68 14.17 -7.75 7.24
CA ALA A 68 14.99 -7.10 8.25
C ALA A 68 14.17 -6.24 9.23
N LEU A 69 13.16 -5.53 8.72
CA LEU A 69 12.22 -4.78 9.55
C LEU A 69 11.41 -5.70 10.48
N LYS A 70 10.85 -6.79 9.95
CA LYS A 70 10.12 -7.77 10.78
C LYS A 70 10.99 -8.38 11.86
N TYR A 71 12.23 -8.76 11.51
CA TYR A 71 13.21 -9.31 12.44
C TYR A 71 13.55 -8.32 13.56
N GLY A 72 13.82 -7.06 13.20
CA GLY A 72 14.13 -6.01 14.17
C GLY A 72 12.94 -5.61 15.05
N LEU A 73 11.71 -5.58 14.49
CA LEU A 73 10.48 -5.30 15.25
C LEU A 73 10.19 -6.39 16.29
N GLN A 74 10.38 -7.67 15.92
CA GLN A 74 10.23 -8.78 16.84
C GLN A 74 11.26 -8.68 17.95
N TRP A 75 12.54 -8.47 17.60
CA TRP A 75 13.61 -8.30 18.59
C TRP A 75 13.34 -7.12 19.53
N ALA A 76 12.86 -5.99 19.01
CA ALA A 76 12.52 -4.83 19.82
C ALA A 76 11.42 -5.15 20.85
N TRP A 77 10.39 -5.86 20.44
CA TRP A 77 9.31 -6.30 21.34
C TRP A 77 9.84 -7.24 22.43
N ASP A 78 10.63 -8.25 22.06
CA ASP A 78 11.19 -9.24 22.98
C ASP A 78 12.15 -8.60 24.00
N ASN A 79 12.76 -7.44 23.68
CA ASN A 79 13.63 -6.68 24.56
C ASN A 79 12.91 -5.50 25.27
N GLY A 80 11.57 -5.48 25.25
CA GLY A 80 10.75 -4.56 26.04
C GLY A 80 10.67 -3.13 25.51
N TYR A 81 11.01 -2.89 24.24
CA TYR A 81 10.77 -1.61 23.59
C TYR A 81 9.31 -1.43 23.24
N THR A 82 8.78 -0.25 23.50
CA THR A 82 7.37 0.08 23.22
C THR A 82 7.19 1.06 22.06
N ALA A 83 8.25 1.75 21.66
CA ALA A 83 8.24 2.64 20.50
C ALA A 83 9.44 2.34 19.60
N VAL A 84 9.20 2.13 18.32
CA VAL A 84 10.24 1.88 17.32
C VAL A 84 10.11 2.92 16.21
N VAL A 85 11.24 3.54 15.88
CA VAL A 85 11.37 4.39 14.70
C VAL A 85 12.20 3.65 13.65
N THR A 86 11.64 3.36 12.49
CA THR A 86 12.41 2.82 11.37
C THR A 86 13.05 3.95 10.60
N ALA A 87 14.32 3.79 10.19
CA ALA A 87 15.04 4.74 9.35
C ALA A 87 15.90 3.99 8.32
N ASP A 88 16.19 4.63 7.19
CA ASP A 88 17.05 4.06 6.14
C ASP A 88 18.54 4.23 6.50
N ALA A 89 19.37 3.30 6.02
CA ALA A 89 20.82 3.29 6.28
C ALA A 89 21.61 4.29 5.41
N ASP A 90 20.95 5.00 4.49
CA ASP A 90 21.57 5.86 3.49
C ASP A 90 21.80 7.31 3.94
N GLY A 91 21.42 7.65 5.17
CA GLY A 91 21.61 8.98 5.74
C GLY A 91 20.67 10.06 5.20
N GLN A 92 19.67 9.71 4.40
CA GLN A 92 18.70 10.69 3.87
C GLN A 92 17.78 11.28 4.95
N HIS A 93 17.62 10.61 6.08
CA HIS A 93 16.85 11.08 7.22
C HIS A 93 17.75 11.80 8.21
N THR A 94 17.40 13.04 8.54
CA THR A 94 18.16 13.81 9.54
C THR A 94 17.92 13.27 10.95
N VAL A 95 18.93 13.34 11.80
CA VAL A 95 18.79 12.90 13.21
C VAL A 95 17.68 13.65 13.93
N PRO A 96 17.54 14.99 13.80
CA PRO A 96 16.42 15.71 14.40
C PRO A 96 15.04 15.17 13.98
N ASP A 97 14.86 14.80 12.71
CA ASP A 97 13.60 14.23 12.23
C ASP A 97 13.34 12.83 12.83
N ILE A 98 14.38 11.99 12.92
CA ILE A 98 14.27 10.66 13.54
C ILE A 98 13.84 10.79 15.00
N LEU A 99 14.45 11.70 15.76
CA LEU A 99 14.10 11.96 17.15
C LEU A 99 12.67 12.50 17.29
N ASN A 100 12.28 13.47 16.46
CA ASN A 100 10.93 14.02 16.44
C ASN A 100 9.88 12.94 16.15
N ILE A 101 10.13 12.04 15.18
CA ILE A 101 9.23 10.89 14.91
C ILE A 101 9.13 9.99 16.15
N GLY A 102 10.24 9.78 16.88
CA GLY A 102 10.24 9.03 18.15
C GLY A 102 9.33 9.64 19.21
N GLU A 103 9.44 10.95 19.43
CA GLU A 103 8.57 11.70 20.35
C GLU A 103 7.10 11.62 19.94
N LYS A 104 6.82 11.84 18.64
CA LYS A 104 5.46 11.75 18.08
C LYS A 104 4.88 10.33 18.16
N THR A 105 5.72 9.30 18.10
CA THR A 105 5.27 7.91 18.27
C THR A 105 4.75 7.65 19.69
N ILE A 106 5.40 8.24 20.68
CA ILE A 106 4.98 8.17 22.08
C ILE A 106 3.73 9.03 22.32
N GLU A 107 3.67 10.22 21.73
CA GLU A 107 2.52 11.12 21.81
C GLU A 107 1.27 10.51 21.16
N TYR A 108 1.42 9.90 19.99
CA TYR A 108 0.32 9.34 19.18
C TYR A 108 0.19 7.83 19.33
N LYS A 109 0.17 7.32 20.56
CA LYS A 109 0.04 5.88 20.85
C LYS A 109 -1.11 5.25 20.07
N GLY A 110 -0.85 4.08 19.50
CA GLY A 110 -1.83 3.34 18.70
C GLY A 110 -2.02 3.88 17.28
N ARG A 111 -1.25 4.88 16.85
CA ARG A 111 -1.22 5.41 15.48
C ARG A 111 0.09 5.04 14.79
N LEU A 112 0.06 4.96 13.46
CA LEU A 112 1.27 4.89 12.65
C LEU A 112 1.72 6.31 12.33
N VAL A 113 2.94 6.68 12.72
CA VAL A 113 3.52 7.98 12.42
C VAL A 113 4.39 7.86 11.17
N LEU A 114 4.18 8.70 10.17
CA LEU A 114 4.96 8.74 8.93
C LEU A 114 5.72 10.05 8.82
N GLY A 115 7.02 9.97 8.54
CA GLY A 115 7.79 11.13 8.12
C GLY A 115 7.45 11.50 6.69
N ALA A 116 6.72 12.59 6.47
CA ALA A 116 6.27 13.03 5.16
C ALA A 116 7.26 14.01 4.55
N ARG A 117 7.89 13.64 3.43
CA ARG A 117 8.87 14.45 2.72
C ARG A 117 8.20 15.60 1.95
N ASN A 118 8.89 16.73 1.85
CA ASN A 118 8.42 17.86 1.06
C ASN A 118 8.47 17.52 -0.44
N LYS A 119 7.30 17.42 -1.08
CA LYS A 119 7.21 17.12 -2.52
C LYS A 119 7.85 18.17 -3.43
N ALA A 120 8.02 19.42 -2.96
CA ALA A 120 8.66 20.46 -3.75
C ALA A 120 10.16 20.20 -3.95
N GLU A 121 10.79 19.54 -2.98
CA GLU A 121 12.23 19.24 -2.96
C GLU A 121 12.56 17.88 -3.59
N MET A 122 11.54 17.06 -3.88
CA MET A 122 11.76 15.74 -4.48
C MET A 122 12.28 15.83 -5.91
N PRO A 123 13.26 14.99 -6.30
CA PRO A 123 13.64 14.82 -7.70
C PRO A 123 12.42 14.47 -8.57
N PRO A 124 12.34 14.99 -9.84
CA PRO A 124 11.13 14.88 -10.66
C PRO A 124 10.63 13.44 -10.85
N LYS A 125 11.52 12.48 -11.05
CA LYS A 125 11.18 11.05 -11.20
C LYS A 125 10.57 10.46 -9.91
N SER A 126 11.17 10.74 -8.76
CA SER A 126 10.67 10.30 -7.45
C SER A 126 9.32 10.94 -7.12
N LYS A 127 9.18 12.24 -7.40
CA LYS A 127 7.93 13.00 -7.23
C LYS A 127 6.80 12.41 -8.06
N ALA A 128 7.03 12.12 -9.35
CA ALA A 128 6.02 11.53 -10.23
C ALA A 128 5.59 10.14 -9.73
N GLY A 129 6.55 9.26 -9.41
CA GLY A 129 6.29 7.92 -8.89
C GLY A 129 5.54 7.94 -7.57
N ASN A 130 5.96 8.75 -6.61
CA ASN A 130 5.28 8.88 -5.32
C ASN A 130 3.87 9.47 -5.48
N THR A 131 3.70 10.51 -6.33
CA THR A 131 2.37 11.10 -6.58
C THR A 131 1.40 10.09 -7.18
N LEU A 132 1.84 9.31 -8.17
CA LEU A 132 1.03 8.24 -8.76
C LEU A 132 0.66 7.18 -7.71
N THR A 133 1.62 6.74 -6.91
CA THR A 133 1.38 5.72 -5.87
C THR A 133 0.43 6.25 -4.78
N CYS A 134 0.57 7.49 -4.34
CA CYS A 134 -0.34 8.13 -3.39
C CYS A 134 -1.77 8.22 -3.94
N TRP A 135 -1.91 8.60 -5.22
CA TRP A 135 -3.22 8.66 -5.88
C TRP A 135 -3.87 7.29 -5.97
N LEU A 136 -3.12 6.27 -6.44
CA LEU A 136 -3.60 4.89 -6.50
C LEU A 136 -3.95 4.36 -5.11
N PHE A 137 -3.13 4.66 -4.10
CA PHE A 137 -3.38 4.25 -2.73
C PHE A 137 -4.68 4.85 -2.20
N HIS A 138 -4.89 6.15 -2.42
CA HIS A 138 -6.15 6.81 -2.05
C HIS A 138 -7.36 6.22 -2.80
N ALA A 139 -7.23 6.04 -4.13
CA ALA A 139 -8.30 5.51 -4.97
C ALA A 139 -8.68 4.06 -4.63
N LEU A 140 -7.71 3.22 -4.24
CA LEU A 140 -7.92 1.79 -3.96
C LEU A 140 -8.20 1.48 -2.49
N LYS A 141 -7.65 2.29 -1.58
CA LYS A 141 -7.69 2.01 -0.13
C LYS A 141 -8.44 3.08 0.67
N GLY A 142 -8.88 4.17 0.03
CA GLY A 142 -9.63 5.23 0.69
C GLY A 142 -8.84 6.05 1.71
N VAL A 143 -7.55 5.78 1.88
CA VAL A 143 -6.67 6.47 2.85
C VAL A 143 -5.83 7.51 2.11
N LYS A 144 -5.90 8.76 2.57
CA LYS A 144 -5.14 9.86 1.98
C LYS A 144 -3.79 9.98 2.69
N ILE A 145 -2.71 9.74 1.95
CA ILE A 145 -1.32 9.83 2.41
C ILE A 145 -0.56 10.70 1.41
N SER A 146 0.30 11.58 1.90
CA SER A 146 1.11 12.46 1.05
C SER A 146 2.41 11.82 0.58
N ASP A 147 2.95 10.86 1.35
CA ASP A 147 4.17 10.11 1.02
C ASP A 147 4.03 8.63 1.40
N THR A 148 3.86 7.77 0.41
CA THR A 148 3.75 6.31 0.60
C THR A 148 5.10 5.60 0.62
N GLN A 149 6.18 6.27 0.22
CA GLN A 149 7.50 5.68 -0.02
C GLN A 149 8.53 6.03 1.06
N THR A 150 8.13 6.77 2.10
CA THR A 150 9.04 7.11 3.20
C THR A 150 9.41 5.86 4.02
N GLY A 151 10.70 5.70 4.33
CA GLY A 151 11.23 4.69 5.25
C GLY A 151 11.19 5.15 6.71
N LEU A 152 11.03 6.46 6.97
CA LEU A 152 10.97 7.00 8.30
C LEU A 152 9.58 6.85 8.90
N ARG A 153 9.42 5.90 9.83
CA ARG A 153 8.12 5.55 10.42
C ARG A 153 8.25 5.34 11.92
N GLY A 154 7.30 5.85 12.66
CA GLY A 154 7.15 5.62 14.09
C GLY A 154 6.03 4.62 14.38
N ILE A 155 6.34 3.58 15.12
CA ILE A 155 5.46 2.47 15.43
C ILE A 155 5.41 2.30 16.96
N TYR A 156 4.21 2.44 17.55
CA TYR A 156 4.01 2.06 18.93
C TYR A 156 3.68 0.57 19.00
N LEU A 157 4.56 -0.21 19.66
CA LEU A 157 4.44 -1.65 19.75
C LEU A 157 3.47 -2.05 20.86
N THR A 158 2.65 -3.02 20.54
CA THR A 158 1.84 -3.83 21.44
C THR A 158 1.97 -5.28 20.97
N GLU A 159 1.61 -6.25 21.78
CA GLU A 159 1.61 -7.66 21.37
C GLU A 159 0.84 -7.88 20.06
N GLU A 160 -0.35 -7.30 19.96
CA GLU A 160 -1.18 -7.41 18.76
C GLU A 160 -0.56 -6.74 17.54
N SER A 161 -0.08 -5.49 17.68
CA SER A 161 0.55 -4.77 16.55
C SER A 161 1.81 -5.46 16.09
N THR A 162 2.67 -5.93 17.01
CA THR A 162 3.90 -6.67 16.68
C THR A 162 3.59 -7.96 15.93
N LYS A 163 2.68 -8.79 16.47
CA LYS A 163 2.26 -10.04 15.82
C LYS A 163 1.73 -9.80 14.41
N ARG A 164 0.89 -8.79 14.23
CA ARG A 164 0.35 -8.44 12.92
C ARG A 164 1.42 -7.93 11.96
N LEU A 165 2.30 -7.02 12.40
CA LEU A 165 3.38 -6.47 11.60
C LEU A 165 4.37 -7.56 11.15
N CYS A 166 4.78 -8.46 12.05
CA CYS A 166 5.69 -9.54 11.73
C CYS A 166 5.08 -10.60 10.82
N SER A 167 3.73 -10.72 10.78
CA SER A 167 3.02 -11.66 9.90
C SER A 167 2.63 -11.07 8.53
N LEU A 168 2.90 -9.78 8.26
CA LEU A 168 2.58 -9.18 6.98
C LEU A 168 3.39 -9.82 5.84
N GLU A 169 2.70 -10.03 4.71
CA GLU A 169 3.35 -10.48 3.47
C GLU A 169 4.33 -9.44 2.93
N GLY A 170 5.37 -9.92 2.28
CA GLY A 170 6.41 -9.12 1.65
C GLY A 170 7.69 -9.05 2.49
N ASP A 171 8.83 -9.33 1.84
CA ASP A 171 10.13 -9.34 2.49
C ASP A 171 11.05 -8.22 1.97
N ARG A 172 10.60 -7.49 0.94
CA ARG A 172 11.35 -6.37 0.36
C ARG A 172 10.61 -5.04 0.54
N TYR A 173 10.72 -4.11 -0.39
CA TYR A 173 10.10 -2.78 -0.33
C TYR A 173 8.56 -2.82 -0.30
N GLU A 174 7.94 -3.88 -0.83
CA GLU A 174 6.50 -4.08 -0.77
C GLU A 174 5.96 -4.24 0.66
N TYR A 175 6.78 -4.66 1.62
CA TYR A 175 6.39 -4.75 3.03
C TYR A 175 5.91 -3.40 3.59
N GLU A 176 6.64 -2.33 3.30
CA GLU A 176 6.29 -0.99 3.77
C GLU A 176 4.97 -0.50 3.17
N THR A 177 4.70 -0.86 1.91
CA THR A 177 3.40 -0.59 1.28
C THR A 177 2.30 -1.44 1.89
N ASN A 178 2.57 -2.71 2.19
CA ASN A 178 1.60 -3.60 2.83
C ASN A 178 1.26 -3.14 4.26
N MET A 179 2.23 -2.63 5.00
CA MET A 179 2.01 -2.00 6.30
C MET A 179 1.01 -0.84 6.19
N LEU A 180 1.10 0.00 5.15
CA LEU A 180 0.14 1.08 4.93
C LEU A 180 -1.25 0.55 4.54
N ILE A 181 -1.33 -0.51 3.70
CA ILE A 181 -2.59 -1.13 3.29
C ILE A 181 -3.32 -1.75 4.49
N GLU A 182 -2.58 -2.42 5.36
CA GLU A 182 -3.13 -3.12 6.52
C GLU A 182 -3.22 -2.21 7.76
N SER A 183 -2.69 -0.97 7.69
CA SER A 183 -2.69 -0.02 8.81
C SER A 183 -4.05 0.20 9.46
N PRO A 184 -5.21 0.26 8.75
CA PRO A 184 -6.51 0.43 9.40
C PRO A 184 -6.93 -0.74 10.29
N LYS A 185 -6.25 -1.90 10.18
CA LYS A 185 -6.49 -3.08 11.02
C LYS A 185 -5.53 -3.15 12.21
N ILE A 186 -4.39 -2.46 12.11
CA ILE A 186 -3.30 -2.50 13.09
C ILE A 186 -3.31 -1.24 13.96
N PHE A 187 -3.56 -0.09 13.35
CA PHE A 187 -3.51 1.22 13.95
C PHE A 187 -4.86 1.93 13.86
N THR A 188 -5.09 2.87 14.76
CA THR A 188 -6.33 3.68 14.76
C THR A 188 -6.32 4.72 13.64
N GLU A 189 -5.14 5.26 13.31
CA GLU A 189 -4.95 6.33 12.32
C GLU A 189 -3.51 6.36 11.82
N ILE A 190 -3.29 6.97 10.65
CA ILE A 190 -1.96 7.36 10.16
C ILE A 190 -1.79 8.86 10.43
N LYS A 191 -0.69 9.24 11.09
CA LYS A 191 -0.29 10.64 11.30
C LYS A 191 0.94 10.96 10.48
N GLU A 192 0.84 11.97 9.63
CA GLU A 192 1.98 12.48 8.87
C GLU A 192 2.65 13.64 9.62
N VAL A 193 3.95 13.57 9.74
CA VAL A 193 4.82 14.59 10.34
C VAL A 193 5.78 15.07 9.25
N PRO A 194 5.81 16.37 8.92
CA PRO A 194 6.75 16.88 7.93
C PRO A 194 8.19 16.64 8.35
N ILE A 195 9.02 16.19 7.41
CA ILE A 195 10.45 15.95 7.62
C ILE A 195 11.28 16.62 6.53
N GLN A 196 12.52 16.91 6.86
CA GLN A 196 13.53 17.27 5.88
C GLN A 196 14.12 16.02 5.25
N THR A 197 14.55 16.12 4.02
CA THR A 197 15.21 15.00 3.33
C THR A 197 16.47 15.51 2.66
N VAL A 198 17.58 14.87 2.98
CA VAL A 198 18.85 15.16 2.32
C VAL A 198 18.89 14.35 1.01
N TYR A 199 18.86 15.04 -0.11
CA TYR A 199 18.99 14.41 -1.42
C TYR A 199 20.43 14.51 -1.91
N GLU A 200 21.13 13.38 -1.96
CA GLU A 200 22.43 13.32 -2.61
C GLU A 200 22.28 13.12 -4.13
N PRO A 201 23.08 13.83 -4.95
CA PRO A 201 23.07 13.65 -6.39
C PRO A 201 23.39 12.20 -6.78
N GLY A 202 22.47 11.58 -7.55
CA GLY A 202 22.66 10.20 -8.04
C GLY A 202 22.26 9.10 -7.08
N ASN A 203 22.00 9.39 -5.80
CA ASN A 203 21.63 8.44 -4.73
C ASN A 203 22.31 7.05 -4.86
N PRO A 204 23.64 6.98 -4.74
CA PRO A 204 24.45 5.79 -5.04
C PRO A 204 24.18 4.64 -4.06
N THR A 205 23.57 4.94 -2.90
CA THR A 205 23.31 3.98 -1.82
C THR A 205 21.91 3.34 -1.92
N SER A 206 21.06 3.80 -2.83
CA SER A 206 19.71 3.24 -3.01
C SER A 206 19.75 1.90 -3.76
N HIS A 207 19.35 0.83 -3.10
CA HIS A 207 19.18 -0.49 -3.71
C HIS A 207 17.77 -0.72 -4.32
N PHE A 208 16.92 0.31 -4.34
CA PHE A 208 15.60 0.24 -4.96
C PHE A 208 15.69 0.12 -6.48
N ARG A 209 15.10 -0.94 -7.03
CA ARG A 209 15.01 -1.20 -8.47
C ARG A 209 13.66 -0.72 -9.00
N PRO A 210 13.56 0.45 -9.68
CA PRO A 210 12.29 1.12 -9.96
C PRO A 210 11.27 0.23 -10.68
N ILE A 211 11.70 -0.60 -11.65
CA ILE A 211 10.80 -1.48 -12.40
C ILE A 211 10.41 -2.69 -11.56
N LYS A 212 11.39 -3.42 -10.99
CA LYS A 212 11.14 -4.69 -10.32
C LYS A 212 10.39 -4.52 -8.99
N ASP A 213 10.83 -3.56 -8.19
CA ASP A 213 10.20 -3.29 -6.89
C ASP A 213 8.89 -2.50 -7.06
N GLY A 214 8.83 -1.60 -8.06
CA GLY A 214 7.60 -0.94 -8.47
C GLY A 214 6.51 -1.95 -8.89
N MET A 215 6.84 -2.96 -9.72
CA MET A 215 5.88 -4.01 -10.09
C MET A 215 5.35 -4.78 -8.89
N ARG A 216 6.19 -5.05 -7.87
CA ARG A 216 5.74 -5.72 -6.63
C ARG A 216 4.72 -4.86 -5.87
N ILE A 217 5.00 -3.56 -5.75
CA ILE A 217 4.09 -2.61 -5.11
C ILE A 217 2.75 -2.54 -5.87
N TYR A 218 2.79 -2.40 -7.20
CA TYR A 218 1.57 -2.35 -8.01
C TYR A 218 0.80 -3.68 -7.98
N ARG A 219 1.49 -4.83 -8.03
CA ARG A 219 0.84 -6.14 -7.86
C ARG A 219 0.10 -6.24 -6.53
N LEU A 220 0.66 -5.70 -5.46
CA LEU A 220 0.02 -5.66 -4.16
C LEU A 220 -1.21 -4.75 -4.15
N LEU A 221 -1.10 -3.55 -4.73
CA LEU A 221 -2.22 -2.61 -4.83
C LEU A 221 -3.38 -3.17 -5.66
N PHE A 222 -3.08 -3.83 -6.78
CA PHE A 222 -4.06 -4.40 -7.70
C PHE A 222 -4.37 -5.89 -7.43
N ARG A 223 -4.00 -6.44 -6.27
CA ARG A 223 -4.21 -7.86 -5.94
C ARG A 223 -5.67 -8.32 -6.12
N GLN A 224 -6.62 -7.45 -5.89
CA GLN A 224 -8.05 -7.74 -6.03
C GLN A 224 -8.57 -7.66 -7.47
N PHE A 225 -7.83 -7.00 -8.38
CA PHE A 225 -8.29 -6.74 -9.73
C PHE A 225 -8.53 -8.01 -10.58
N PRO A 226 -7.65 -9.03 -10.59
CA PRO A 226 -7.90 -10.27 -11.34
C PRO A 226 -9.15 -11.02 -10.85
N ILE A 227 -9.38 -11.01 -9.53
CA ILE A 227 -10.56 -11.66 -8.94
C ILE A 227 -11.83 -10.88 -9.31
N PHE A 228 -11.76 -9.54 -9.33
CA PHE A 228 -12.84 -8.68 -9.79
C PHE A 228 -13.18 -8.93 -11.27
N ALA A 229 -12.15 -9.07 -12.12
CA ALA A 229 -12.33 -9.39 -13.53
C ALA A 229 -13.02 -10.76 -13.71
N LEU A 230 -12.59 -11.78 -12.96
CA LEU A 230 -13.22 -13.08 -12.96
C LEU A 230 -14.69 -13.03 -12.49
N ALA A 231 -14.97 -12.32 -11.40
CA ALA A 231 -16.32 -12.14 -10.88
C ALA A 231 -17.25 -11.47 -11.91
N SER A 232 -16.74 -10.47 -12.63
CA SER A 232 -17.47 -9.79 -13.70
C SER A 232 -17.74 -10.73 -14.88
N PHE A 233 -16.77 -11.55 -15.27
CA PHE A 233 -16.93 -12.54 -16.32
C PHE A 233 -17.95 -13.63 -15.93
N MET A 234 -17.90 -14.15 -14.70
CA MET A 234 -18.88 -15.11 -14.20
C MET A 234 -20.30 -14.53 -14.20
N SER A 235 -20.43 -13.25 -13.83
CA SER A 235 -21.71 -12.56 -13.85
C SER A 235 -22.26 -12.38 -15.26
N PHE A 236 -21.40 -12.14 -16.25
CA PHE A 236 -21.77 -12.13 -17.66
C PHE A 236 -22.28 -13.50 -18.12
N LEU A 237 -21.63 -14.60 -17.71
CA LEU A 237 -22.10 -15.95 -18.05
C LEU A 237 -23.49 -16.22 -17.45
N VAL A 238 -23.72 -15.82 -16.21
CA VAL A 238 -25.05 -15.93 -15.56
C VAL A 238 -26.08 -15.12 -16.31
N ASP A 239 -25.78 -13.87 -16.67
CA ASP A 239 -26.66 -13.01 -17.47
C ASP A 239 -27.05 -13.70 -18.78
N TYR A 240 -26.07 -14.19 -19.52
CA TYR A 240 -26.25 -14.84 -20.80
C TYR A 240 -27.07 -16.13 -20.70
N LEU A 241 -26.78 -16.98 -19.72
CA LEU A 241 -27.52 -18.24 -19.53
C LEU A 241 -28.98 -17.99 -19.15
N PHE A 242 -29.25 -17.07 -18.23
CA PHE A 242 -30.60 -16.73 -17.84
C PHE A 242 -31.38 -16.06 -18.95
N PHE A 243 -30.76 -15.18 -19.72
CA PHE A 243 -31.38 -14.58 -20.90
C PHE A 243 -31.84 -15.66 -21.86
N ASN A 244 -30.97 -16.59 -22.24
CA ASN A 244 -31.31 -17.69 -23.16
C ASN A 244 -32.38 -18.62 -22.59
N LEU A 245 -32.32 -18.92 -21.28
CA LEU A 245 -33.35 -19.72 -20.60
C LEU A 245 -34.73 -19.05 -20.73
N CYS A 246 -34.82 -17.74 -20.45
CA CYS A 246 -36.06 -16.97 -20.53
C CYS A 246 -36.60 -16.92 -21.94
N VAL A 247 -35.77 -16.63 -22.94
CA VAL A 247 -36.21 -16.50 -24.33
C VAL A 247 -36.60 -17.88 -24.94
N TYR A 248 -35.70 -18.87 -24.86
CA TYR A 248 -35.85 -20.11 -25.60
C TYR A 248 -36.57 -21.23 -24.86
N LYS A 249 -36.59 -21.23 -23.53
CA LYS A 249 -37.25 -22.29 -22.75
C LYS A 249 -38.58 -21.82 -22.12
N ILE A 250 -38.62 -20.59 -21.60
CA ILE A 250 -39.80 -20.05 -20.95
C ILE A 250 -40.70 -19.32 -21.96
N GLY A 251 -40.14 -18.83 -23.09
CA GLY A 251 -40.91 -18.15 -24.13
C GLY A 251 -41.26 -16.70 -23.78
N THR A 252 -40.49 -16.04 -22.95
CA THR A 252 -40.70 -14.63 -22.60
C THR A 252 -40.22 -13.70 -23.71
N THR A 253 -40.70 -12.46 -23.71
CA THR A 253 -40.20 -11.44 -24.64
C THR A 253 -38.74 -11.10 -24.35
N VAL A 254 -37.98 -10.71 -25.38
CA VAL A 254 -36.55 -10.31 -25.25
C VAL A 254 -36.34 -9.25 -24.20
N VAL A 255 -37.26 -8.29 -24.11
CA VAL A 255 -37.18 -7.19 -23.09
C VAL A 255 -37.29 -7.74 -21.66
N VAL A 256 -38.30 -8.59 -21.40
CA VAL A 256 -38.51 -9.21 -20.09
C VAL A 256 -37.33 -10.10 -19.73
N ALA A 257 -36.84 -10.93 -20.69
CA ALA A 257 -35.67 -11.77 -20.51
C ALA A 257 -34.42 -10.94 -20.14
N THR A 258 -34.19 -9.83 -20.84
CA THR A 258 -33.05 -8.94 -20.59
C THR A 258 -33.10 -8.35 -19.17
N VAL A 259 -34.26 -7.83 -18.76
CA VAL A 259 -34.42 -7.24 -17.42
C VAL A 259 -34.23 -8.31 -16.33
N ALA A 260 -34.87 -9.46 -16.48
CA ALA A 260 -34.75 -10.55 -15.49
C ALA A 260 -33.30 -11.06 -15.37
N ALA A 261 -32.63 -11.32 -16.50
CA ALA A 261 -31.23 -11.75 -16.51
C ALA A 261 -30.32 -10.71 -15.86
N ARG A 262 -30.53 -9.42 -16.17
CA ARG A 262 -29.72 -8.33 -15.61
C ARG A 262 -29.91 -8.16 -14.11
N VAL A 263 -31.10 -8.34 -13.58
CA VAL A 263 -31.36 -8.30 -12.12
C VAL A 263 -30.65 -9.47 -11.43
N ILE A 264 -30.80 -10.69 -11.96
CA ILE A 264 -30.18 -11.89 -11.39
C ILE A 264 -28.65 -11.79 -11.44
N SER A 265 -28.09 -11.46 -12.59
CA SER A 265 -26.64 -11.32 -12.75
C SER A 265 -26.07 -10.17 -11.90
N GLY A 266 -26.81 -9.08 -11.72
CA GLY A 266 -26.45 -7.97 -10.88
C GLY A 266 -26.38 -8.34 -9.39
N VAL A 267 -27.37 -9.08 -8.89
CA VAL A 267 -27.33 -9.61 -7.51
C VAL A 267 -26.17 -10.60 -7.34
N PHE A 268 -25.98 -11.48 -8.31
CA PHE A 268 -24.87 -12.45 -8.31
C PHE A 268 -23.50 -11.73 -8.28
N ASN A 269 -23.32 -10.72 -9.12
CA ASN A 269 -22.09 -9.90 -9.14
C ASN A 269 -21.86 -9.19 -7.79
N PHE A 270 -22.90 -8.62 -7.19
CA PHE A 270 -22.81 -8.03 -5.87
C PHE A 270 -22.34 -9.04 -4.82
N LEU A 271 -22.87 -10.25 -4.81
CA LEU A 271 -22.48 -11.31 -3.87
C LEU A 271 -21.03 -11.75 -4.09
N LEU A 272 -20.62 -11.97 -5.34
CA LEU A 272 -19.23 -12.30 -5.67
C LEU A 272 -18.27 -11.19 -5.22
N ASN A 273 -18.59 -9.94 -5.53
CA ASN A 273 -17.76 -8.82 -5.12
C ASN A 273 -17.67 -8.70 -3.59
N LYS A 274 -18.77 -8.87 -2.89
CA LYS A 274 -18.82 -8.77 -1.42
C LYS A 274 -18.04 -9.88 -0.71
N TYR A 275 -18.19 -11.12 -1.16
CA TYR A 275 -17.67 -12.29 -0.43
C TYR A 275 -16.35 -12.84 -1.00
N MET A 276 -16.06 -12.65 -2.29
CA MET A 276 -14.86 -13.20 -2.92
C MET A 276 -13.82 -12.12 -3.23
N VAL A 277 -14.23 -11.00 -3.87
CA VAL A 277 -13.29 -9.96 -4.29
C VAL A 277 -12.85 -9.12 -3.11
N PHE A 278 -13.81 -8.55 -2.39
CA PHE A 278 -13.59 -7.62 -1.29
C PHE A 278 -13.89 -8.27 0.06
N LYS A 279 -13.19 -9.35 0.37
CA LYS A 279 -13.35 -10.08 1.64
C LYS A 279 -13.28 -9.14 2.83
N GLY A 280 -14.31 -9.13 3.67
CA GLY A 280 -14.44 -8.23 4.81
C GLY A 280 -14.96 -6.83 4.44
N ALA A 281 -15.63 -6.69 3.30
CA ALA A 281 -16.31 -5.46 2.93
C ALA A 281 -17.17 -4.94 4.09
N GLY A 282 -16.92 -3.68 4.49
CA GLY A 282 -17.55 -3.04 5.64
C GLY A 282 -19.06 -2.86 5.46
N LYS A 283 -19.73 -2.37 6.52
CA LYS A 283 -21.18 -2.11 6.57
C LYS A 283 -21.69 -1.19 5.43
N TYR A 284 -20.80 -0.45 4.81
CA TYR A 284 -21.16 0.46 3.71
C TYR A 284 -21.30 -0.21 2.35
N TYR A 285 -20.82 -1.45 2.16
CA TYR A 285 -21.01 -2.21 0.93
C TYR A 285 -22.34 -2.96 0.96
N THR A 286 -23.42 -2.24 0.63
CA THR A 286 -24.82 -2.73 0.68
C THR A 286 -25.41 -2.86 -0.72
N LEU A 287 -26.42 -3.72 -0.87
CA LEU A 287 -27.05 -3.98 -2.17
C LEU A 287 -27.64 -2.71 -2.80
N TRP A 288 -28.28 -1.84 -2.01
CA TRP A 288 -28.86 -0.62 -2.54
C TRP A 288 -27.81 0.39 -3.05
N ARG A 289 -26.67 0.51 -2.37
CA ARG A 289 -25.54 1.34 -2.83
C ARG A 289 -24.90 0.78 -4.08
N TYR A 290 -24.80 -0.54 -4.16
CA TYR A 290 -24.35 -1.22 -5.36
C TYR A 290 -25.32 -1.00 -6.53
N ALA A 291 -26.65 -1.10 -6.30
CA ALA A 291 -27.67 -0.83 -7.31
C ALA A 291 -27.61 0.63 -7.80
N LEU A 292 -27.46 1.59 -6.86
CA LEU A 292 -27.29 3.01 -7.22
C LEU A 292 -26.02 3.23 -8.07
N LEU A 293 -24.91 2.60 -7.68
CA LEU A 293 -23.68 2.65 -8.47
C LEU A 293 -23.88 2.05 -9.88
N ALA A 294 -24.56 0.92 -9.99
CA ALA A 294 -24.85 0.27 -11.29
C ALA A 294 -25.68 1.18 -12.21
N LEU A 295 -26.69 1.85 -11.66
CA LEU A 295 -27.51 2.82 -12.40
C LEU A 295 -26.69 4.04 -12.82
N THR A 296 -25.84 4.57 -11.93
CA THR A 296 -24.94 5.69 -12.25
C THR A 296 -23.95 5.30 -13.35
N VAL A 297 -23.35 4.14 -13.25
CA VAL A 297 -22.43 3.58 -14.27
C VAL A 297 -23.13 3.45 -15.62
N LEU A 298 -24.37 2.97 -15.65
CA LEU A 298 -25.16 2.86 -16.88
C LEU A 298 -25.41 4.24 -17.50
N ALA A 299 -25.84 5.22 -16.70
CA ALA A 299 -26.09 6.59 -17.18
C ALA A 299 -24.80 7.23 -17.74
N VAL A 300 -23.68 7.10 -17.04
CA VAL A 300 -22.36 7.61 -17.48
C VAL A 300 -21.92 6.92 -18.77
N ASN A 301 -22.10 5.60 -18.86
CA ASN A 301 -21.75 4.82 -20.05
C ASN A 301 -22.53 5.32 -21.28
N CYS A 302 -23.86 5.45 -21.16
CA CYS A 302 -24.71 5.96 -22.25
C CYS A 302 -24.32 7.39 -22.66
N SER A 303 -24.08 8.27 -21.69
CA SER A 303 -23.70 9.68 -21.95
C SER A 303 -22.34 9.77 -22.66
N LEU A 304 -21.35 8.99 -22.23
CA LEU A 304 -20.03 8.97 -22.85
C LEU A 304 -20.06 8.39 -24.27
N ILE A 305 -20.82 7.31 -24.49
CA ILE A 305 -20.99 6.74 -25.84
C ILE A 305 -21.63 7.77 -26.77
N TRP A 306 -22.73 8.39 -26.36
CA TRP A 306 -23.38 9.45 -27.13
C TRP A 306 -22.39 10.60 -27.43
N LEU A 307 -21.67 11.09 -26.45
CA LEU A 307 -20.69 12.16 -26.65
C LEU A 307 -19.63 11.77 -27.70
N LEU A 308 -19.07 10.55 -27.59
CA LEU A 308 -18.02 10.10 -28.50
C LEU A 308 -18.56 9.83 -29.93
N THR A 309 -19.78 9.27 -30.06
CA THR A 309 -20.34 8.89 -31.38
C THR A 309 -21.04 10.03 -32.07
N ASP A 310 -21.92 10.75 -31.37
CA ASP A 310 -22.77 11.75 -31.98
C ASP A 310 -22.13 13.13 -32.07
N VAL A 311 -21.36 13.51 -31.02
CA VAL A 311 -20.70 14.83 -30.98
C VAL A 311 -19.31 14.76 -31.60
N LEU A 312 -18.44 13.81 -31.14
CA LEU A 312 -17.05 13.75 -31.60
C LEU A 312 -16.87 12.88 -32.87
N ARG A 313 -17.94 12.25 -33.38
CA ARG A 313 -17.97 11.46 -34.62
C ARG A 313 -16.97 10.28 -34.63
N ILE A 314 -16.65 9.74 -33.46
CA ILE A 314 -15.79 8.54 -33.33
C ILE A 314 -16.61 7.31 -33.74
N ALA A 315 -15.95 6.36 -34.41
CA ALA A 315 -16.61 5.12 -34.83
C ALA A 315 -17.25 4.40 -33.63
N PRO A 316 -18.53 3.99 -33.69
CA PRO A 316 -19.28 3.46 -32.55
C PRO A 316 -18.63 2.26 -31.88
N TRP A 317 -18.03 1.36 -32.66
CA TRP A 317 -17.34 0.17 -32.14
C TRP A 317 -16.12 0.55 -31.27
N PHE A 318 -15.34 1.54 -31.70
CA PHE A 318 -14.16 2.01 -30.96
C PHE A 318 -14.56 2.80 -29.72
N ALA A 319 -15.56 3.71 -29.84
CA ALA A 319 -16.14 4.43 -28.74
C ALA A 319 -16.65 3.46 -27.63
N LYS A 320 -17.34 2.37 -28.05
CA LYS A 320 -17.85 1.37 -27.13
C LYS A 320 -16.73 0.70 -26.34
N ILE A 321 -15.67 0.25 -27.00
CA ILE A 321 -14.52 -0.39 -26.33
C ILE A 321 -13.87 0.58 -25.33
N LEU A 322 -13.61 1.82 -25.75
CA LEU A 322 -12.95 2.82 -24.93
C LEU A 322 -13.77 3.15 -23.67
N VAL A 323 -15.08 3.35 -23.84
CA VAL A 323 -15.98 3.69 -22.72
C VAL A 323 -16.11 2.49 -21.77
N GLU A 324 -16.31 1.28 -22.27
CA GLU A 324 -16.44 0.09 -21.42
C GLU A 324 -15.18 -0.14 -20.59
N LEU A 325 -14.01 -0.07 -21.18
CA LEU A 325 -12.76 -0.21 -20.45
C LEU A 325 -12.59 0.88 -19.38
N THR A 326 -12.85 2.13 -19.75
CA THR A 326 -12.73 3.26 -18.82
C THR A 326 -13.68 3.12 -17.63
N VAL A 327 -14.96 2.87 -17.92
CA VAL A 327 -16.00 2.72 -16.91
C VAL A 327 -15.76 1.49 -16.03
N TYR A 328 -15.26 0.39 -16.60
CA TYR A 328 -14.87 -0.82 -15.86
C TYR A 328 -13.79 -0.54 -14.80
N PHE A 329 -12.72 0.17 -15.18
CA PHE A 329 -11.68 0.58 -14.24
C PHE A 329 -12.21 1.53 -13.16
N ILE A 330 -12.99 2.54 -13.55
CA ILE A 330 -13.61 3.48 -12.60
C ILE A 330 -14.49 2.72 -11.60
N ASN A 331 -15.29 1.78 -12.08
CA ASN A 331 -16.17 0.96 -11.24
C ASN A 331 -15.37 0.12 -10.22
N PHE A 332 -14.26 -0.47 -10.65
CA PHE A 332 -13.34 -1.17 -9.74
C PHE A 332 -12.83 -0.26 -8.62
N PHE A 333 -12.36 0.95 -8.95
CA PHE A 333 -11.87 1.91 -7.95
C PHE A 333 -12.97 2.34 -6.97
N ILE A 334 -14.16 2.64 -7.46
CA ILE A 334 -15.30 3.04 -6.61
C ILE A 334 -15.67 1.91 -5.66
N GLN A 335 -15.81 0.68 -6.16
CA GLN A 335 -16.17 -0.46 -5.34
C GLN A 335 -15.06 -0.80 -4.31
N SER A 336 -13.80 -0.75 -4.71
CA SER A 336 -12.67 -0.95 -3.80
C SER A 336 -12.71 0.07 -2.66
N ASN A 337 -13.00 1.33 -2.93
CA ASN A 337 -13.10 2.39 -1.93
C ASN A 337 -14.33 2.21 -1.01
N MET A 338 -15.49 1.82 -1.56
CA MET A 338 -16.69 1.55 -0.77
C MET A 338 -16.50 0.46 0.28
N THR A 339 -15.59 -0.49 0.05
CA THR A 339 -15.33 -1.60 0.95
C THR A 339 -14.38 -1.26 2.09
N GLN A 340 -13.62 -0.17 1.98
CA GLN A 340 -12.64 0.26 2.98
C GLN A 340 -13.25 1.16 4.08
N LYS A 341 -14.39 1.79 3.80
CA LYS A 341 -15.09 2.61 4.81
C LYS A 341 -15.67 1.70 5.90
N LYS A 342 -15.17 1.87 7.13
CA LYS A 342 -15.67 1.18 8.34
C LYS A 342 -16.95 1.82 8.87
#